data_d276329133eef6d14f62c28833a1cdfa
#
_entry.id   d276329133eef6d14f62c28833a1cdfa
#
_cell.length_a   1.000
_cell.length_b   1.000
_cell.length_c   1.000
_cell.angle_alpha   90.00
_cell.angle_beta   90.00
_cell.angle_gamma   90.00
#
_symmetry.space_group_name_H-M   'P 1'
#
loop_
_entity.id
_entity.type
_entity.pdbx_description
1 polymer ?
#
loop_
_entity_poly.entity_id
_entity_poly.type
_entity_poly.pdbx_seq_one_letter_code
_entity_poly.pdbx_strand_id
1 'polypeptide(L)'
;FGREVEILPVYRDRDARRGKNCERIRDCAAVYLGGGVADHLIEALAGSPALEALAAKLEAGGVVVAIAAAAQACGVEVRSVFGGRLIPGLGLLPRAVVETNFDPGHDRRLRQLLEGSPGKFGLGIPAEGALLLGPEGTFEAVGTVFRLSGPEADIEPLVDEPAADTPAPG
;
A
#
# COMPACT_ATOMS: atom_id res chain seq x y z
N PHE A 1 -11.98 1.44 20.22
CA PHE A 1 -10.82 2.33 20.33
C PHE A 1 -11.17 3.75 20.84
N GLY A 2 -12.46 4.12 21.00
CA GLY A 2 -12.88 5.40 21.56
C GLY A 2 -12.45 6.63 20.74
N ARG A 3 -12.12 6.46 19.46
CA ARG A 3 -11.77 7.55 18.56
C ARG A 3 -12.92 7.84 17.62
N GLU A 4 -13.12 9.13 17.33
CA GLU A 4 -14.08 9.57 16.31
C GLU A 4 -13.60 9.17 14.92
N VAL A 5 -14.51 8.61 14.12
CA VAL A 5 -14.27 8.25 12.73
C VAL A 5 -15.06 9.19 11.84
N GLU A 6 -14.38 9.88 10.94
CA GLU A 6 -15.00 10.74 9.95
C GLU A 6 -14.85 10.13 8.55
N ILE A 7 -15.94 10.11 7.79
CA ILE A 7 -15.93 9.70 6.39
C ILE A 7 -15.57 10.91 5.52
N LEU A 8 -14.48 10.79 4.74
CA LEU A 8 -14.12 11.77 3.73
C LEU A 8 -14.81 11.41 2.40
N PRO A 9 -15.69 12.26 1.88
CA PRO A 9 -16.37 12.01 0.62
C PRO A 9 -15.45 12.34 -0.58
N VAL A 10 -14.47 11.48 -0.84
CA VAL A 10 -13.58 11.58 -2.00
C VAL A 10 -13.94 10.47 -2.98
N TYR A 11 -14.82 10.80 -3.92
CA TYR A 11 -15.31 9.86 -4.95
C TYR A 11 -14.77 10.17 -6.34
N ARG A 12 -14.24 11.38 -6.55
CA ARG A 12 -13.76 11.87 -7.85
C ARG A 12 -12.60 12.83 -7.64
N ASP A 13 -11.80 13.04 -8.67
CA ASP A 13 -10.68 13.99 -8.69
C ASP A 13 -11.03 15.38 -8.09
N ARG A 14 -12.18 15.94 -8.45
CA ARG A 14 -12.63 17.23 -7.89
C ARG A 14 -12.75 17.23 -6.36
N ASP A 15 -13.08 16.09 -5.76
CA ASP A 15 -13.23 15.97 -4.30
C ASP A 15 -11.86 15.89 -3.63
N ALA A 16 -10.88 15.24 -4.28
CA ALA A 16 -9.51 15.18 -3.86
C ALA A 16 -8.76 16.53 -3.95
N ARG A 17 -9.32 17.49 -4.69
CA ARG A 17 -8.79 18.86 -4.80
C ARG A 17 -9.42 19.84 -3.80
N ARG A 18 -10.38 19.43 -2.99
CA ARG A 18 -11.01 20.31 -2.00
C ARG A 18 -10.07 20.53 -0.82
N GLY A 19 -9.69 21.77 -0.54
CA GLY A 19 -8.81 22.15 0.56
C GLY A 19 -9.25 21.55 1.90
N LYS A 20 -10.55 21.58 2.20
CA LYS A 20 -11.13 20.99 3.42
C LYS A 20 -10.84 19.49 3.56
N ASN A 21 -10.86 18.72 2.48
CA ASN A 21 -10.53 17.29 2.52
C ASN A 21 -9.03 17.09 2.75
N CYS A 22 -8.19 17.91 2.13
CA CYS A 22 -6.73 17.88 2.35
C CYS A 22 -6.35 18.25 3.79
N GLU A 23 -7.00 19.26 4.38
CA GLU A 23 -6.83 19.63 5.78
C GLU A 23 -7.18 18.47 6.72
N ARG A 24 -8.34 17.84 6.52
CA ARG A 24 -8.76 16.67 7.30
C ARG A 24 -7.76 15.50 7.23
N ILE A 25 -7.19 15.24 6.03
CA ILE A 25 -6.15 14.24 5.86
C ILE A 25 -4.91 14.60 6.69
N ARG A 26 -4.51 15.86 6.73
CA ARG A 26 -3.34 16.30 7.50
C ARG A 26 -3.59 16.20 9.00
N ASP A 27 -4.76 16.59 9.46
CA ASP A 27 -5.07 16.78 10.89
C ASP A 27 -5.49 15.48 11.60
N CYS A 28 -6.00 14.47 10.89
CA CYS A 28 -6.39 13.20 11.51
C CYS A 28 -5.17 12.38 12.01
N ALA A 29 -5.38 11.51 12.98
CA ALA A 29 -4.33 10.62 13.50
C ALA A 29 -3.93 9.53 12.49
N ALA A 30 -4.91 8.99 11.75
CA ALA A 30 -4.70 7.96 10.74
C ALA A 30 -5.70 8.12 9.60
N VAL A 31 -5.32 7.68 8.41
CA VAL A 31 -6.21 7.60 7.24
C VAL A 31 -6.44 6.14 6.88
N TYR A 32 -7.69 5.78 6.68
CA TYR A 32 -8.07 4.45 6.18
C TYR A 32 -8.54 4.57 4.72
N LEU A 33 -7.87 3.83 3.85
CA LEU A 33 -8.22 3.69 2.44
C LEU A 33 -8.95 2.35 2.26
N GLY A 34 -10.24 2.42 2.04
CA GLY A 34 -11.10 1.24 1.86
C GLY A 34 -10.83 0.51 0.56
N GLY A 35 -11.32 -0.73 0.51
CA GLY A 35 -11.33 -1.53 -0.71
C GLY A 35 -12.26 -0.98 -1.78
N GLY A 36 -12.44 -1.75 -2.86
CA GLY A 36 -13.27 -1.39 -4.00
C GLY A 36 -12.55 -1.70 -5.30
N VAL A 37 -12.45 -0.74 -6.21
CA VAL A 37 -11.73 -0.86 -7.48
C VAL A 37 -10.53 0.08 -7.47
N ALA A 38 -9.32 -0.47 -7.65
CA ALA A 38 -8.08 0.31 -7.63
C ALA A 38 -8.08 1.45 -8.66
N ASP A 39 -8.60 1.17 -9.87
CA ASP A 39 -8.72 2.16 -10.95
C ASP A 39 -9.48 3.41 -10.50
N HIS A 40 -10.61 3.25 -9.81
CA HIS A 40 -11.41 4.38 -9.33
C HIS A 40 -10.69 5.18 -8.23
N LEU A 41 -9.96 4.51 -7.34
CA LEU A 41 -9.18 5.19 -6.32
C LEU A 41 -8.03 5.99 -6.96
N ILE A 42 -7.36 5.39 -7.93
CA ILE A 42 -6.28 6.04 -8.68
C ILE A 42 -6.83 7.23 -9.46
N GLU A 43 -7.95 7.05 -10.19
CA GLU A 43 -8.60 8.15 -10.93
C GLU A 43 -8.97 9.33 -10.01
N ALA A 44 -9.43 9.04 -8.79
CA ALA A 44 -9.80 10.07 -7.83
C ALA A 44 -8.60 10.79 -7.21
N LEU A 45 -7.49 10.09 -6.94
CA LEU A 45 -6.38 10.61 -6.15
C LEU A 45 -5.14 10.99 -6.95
N ALA A 46 -4.88 10.39 -8.12
CA ALA A 46 -3.64 10.63 -8.86
C ALA A 46 -3.43 12.11 -9.20
N GLY A 47 -2.25 12.63 -8.87
CA GLY A 47 -1.89 14.03 -9.11
C GLY A 47 -2.79 15.05 -8.38
N SER A 48 -3.41 14.66 -7.27
CA SER A 48 -4.27 15.54 -6.48
C SER A 48 -3.59 16.03 -5.20
N PRO A 49 -4.00 17.20 -4.68
CA PRO A 49 -3.54 17.68 -3.38
C PRO A 49 -3.86 16.73 -2.21
N ALA A 50 -4.88 15.88 -2.34
CA ALA A 50 -5.19 14.85 -1.34
C ALA A 50 -4.12 13.74 -1.31
N LEU A 51 -3.60 13.32 -2.47
CA LEU A 51 -2.49 12.37 -2.53
C LEU A 51 -1.21 12.98 -1.95
N GLU A 52 -0.93 14.24 -2.24
CA GLU A 52 0.20 14.97 -1.62
C GLU A 52 0.05 15.04 -0.09
N ALA A 53 -1.17 15.27 0.40
CA ALA A 53 -1.44 15.29 1.84
C ALA A 53 -1.25 13.90 2.49
N LEU A 54 -1.58 12.80 1.78
CA LEU A 54 -1.31 11.44 2.23
C LEU A 54 0.19 11.15 2.29
N ALA A 55 0.93 11.52 1.26
CA ALA A 55 2.39 11.36 1.22
C ALA A 55 3.07 12.14 2.35
N ALA A 56 2.72 13.43 2.50
CA ALA A 56 3.24 14.27 3.57
C ALA A 56 2.90 13.74 4.98
N LYS A 57 1.72 13.11 5.15
CA LYS A 57 1.36 12.45 6.40
C LYS A 57 2.30 11.27 6.71
N LEU A 58 2.60 10.43 5.74
CA LEU A 58 3.53 9.31 5.90
C LEU A 58 4.94 9.81 6.24
N GLU A 59 5.43 10.83 5.54
CA GLU A 59 6.73 11.46 5.81
C GLU A 59 6.81 12.05 7.24
N ALA A 60 5.69 12.57 7.75
CA ALA A 60 5.59 13.08 9.12
C ALA A 60 5.39 11.98 10.20
N GLY A 61 5.47 10.70 9.83
CA GLY A 61 5.27 9.59 10.76
C GLY A 61 3.80 9.27 11.08
N GLY A 62 2.87 9.81 10.30
CA GLY A 62 1.44 9.45 10.40
C GLY A 62 1.14 8.09 9.78
N VAL A 63 -0.06 7.59 10.04
CA VAL A 63 -0.48 6.25 9.62
C VAL A 63 -1.47 6.31 8.46
N VAL A 64 -1.20 5.51 7.43
CA VAL A 64 -2.15 5.22 6.35
C VAL A 64 -2.38 3.72 6.30
N VAL A 65 -3.62 3.31 6.47
CA VAL A 65 -4.06 1.91 6.35
C VAL A 65 -4.73 1.72 5.01
N ALA A 66 -4.27 0.78 4.22
CA ALA A 66 -4.84 0.46 2.92
C ALA A 66 -5.25 -1.01 2.85
N ILE A 67 -6.46 -1.29 2.36
CA ILE A 67 -7.00 -2.65 2.32
C ILE A 67 -7.38 -3.05 0.89
N ALA A 68 -7.08 -4.29 0.53
CA ALA A 68 -7.45 -4.92 -0.75
C ALA A 68 -7.01 -4.05 -1.95
N ALA A 69 -7.93 -3.62 -2.81
CA ALA A 69 -7.63 -2.80 -3.97
C ALA A 69 -6.91 -1.48 -3.64
N ALA A 70 -7.16 -0.89 -2.47
CA ALA A 70 -6.44 0.30 -2.03
C ALA A 70 -4.98 -0.02 -1.69
N ALA A 71 -4.68 -1.19 -1.11
CA ALA A 71 -3.31 -1.64 -0.90
C ALA A 71 -2.57 -1.85 -2.24
N GLN A 72 -3.22 -2.44 -3.23
CA GLN A 72 -2.67 -2.55 -4.59
C GLN A 72 -2.38 -1.17 -5.18
N ALA A 73 -3.33 -0.23 -5.06
CA ALA A 73 -3.19 1.14 -5.56
C ALA A 73 -2.03 1.90 -4.93
N CYS A 74 -1.60 1.57 -3.71
CA CYS A 74 -0.43 2.19 -3.06
C CYS A 74 0.90 1.86 -3.76
N GLY A 75 0.99 0.78 -4.53
CA GLY A 75 2.17 0.42 -5.30
C GLY A 75 2.46 1.37 -6.46
N VAL A 76 3.53 1.08 -7.22
CA VAL A 76 3.92 1.87 -8.40
C VAL A 76 3.10 1.55 -9.63
N GLU A 77 2.63 0.31 -9.74
CA GLU A 77 1.77 -0.17 -10.83
C GLU A 77 0.69 -1.10 -10.32
N VAL A 78 -0.42 -1.11 -11.01
CA VAL A 78 -1.60 -1.93 -10.72
C VAL A 78 -2.14 -2.52 -12.02
N ARG A 79 -2.67 -3.72 -11.95
CA ARG A 79 -3.45 -4.29 -13.03
C ARG A 79 -4.86 -3.72 -13.02
N SER A 80 -5.20 -2.96 -14.05
CA SER A 80 -6.56 -2.43 -14.26
C SER A 80 -7.57 -3.56 -14.42
N VAL A 81 -8.70 -3.45 -13.75
CA VAL A 81 -9.85 -4.35 -13.96
C VAL A 81 -10.55 -4.07 -15.29
N PHE A 82 -10.35 -2.89 -15.88
CA PHE A 82 -10.90 -2.47 -17.16
C PHE A 82 -9.93 -2.80 -18.31
N GLY A 83 -9.80 -4.07 -18.63
CA GLY A 83 -8.98 -4.54 -19.76
C GLY A 83 -7.64 -5.18 -19.39
N GLY A 84 -7.32 -5.32 -18.11
CA GLY A 84 -6.16 -6.10 -17.62
C GLY A 84 -4.78 -5.50 -17.92
N ARG A 85 -4.72 -4.28 -18.46
CA ARG A 85 -3.45 -3.56 -18.69
C ARG A 85 -2.85 -3.07 -17.37
N LEU A 86 -1.56 -2.87 -17.36
CA LEU A 86 -0.90 -2.19 -16.25
C LEU A 86 -1.14 -0.67 -16.33
N ILE A 87 -1.45 -0.07 -15.21
CA ILE A 87 -1.62 1.37 -15.04
C ILE A 87 -0.77 1.86 -13.86
N PRO A 88 -0.31 3.12 -13.88
CA PRO A 88 0.40 3.69 -12.74
C PRO A 88 -0.46 3.64 -11.48
N GLY A 89 0.15 3.22 -10.36
CA GLY A 89 -0.45 3.32 -9.03
C GLY A 89 -0.29 4.71 -8.42
N LEU A 90 -0.61 4.83 -7.14
CA LEU A 90 -0.47 6.09 -6.39
C LEU A 90 0.98 6.38 -5.96
N GLY A 91 1.86 5.37 -6.01
CA GLY A 91 3.27 5.53 -5.69
C GLY A 91 3.60 5.79 -4.22
N LEU A 92 2.65 5.55 -3.30
CA LEU A 92 2.90 5.64 -1.85
C LEU A 92 3.93 4.59 -1.38
N LEU A 93 4.08 3.51 -2.15
CA LEU A 93 5.15 2.51 -2.03
C LEU A 93 6.05 2.58 -3.27
N PRO A 94 7.03 3.49 -3.34
CA PRO A 94 7.74 3.85 -4.58
C PRO A 94 8.66 2.76 -5.13
N ARG A 95 8.86 1.66 -4.37
CA ARG A 95 9.71 0.55 -4.76
C ARG A 95 8.98 -0.78 -4.91
N ALA A 96 7.68 -0.80 -4.67
CA ALA A 96 6.90 -2.03 -4.63
C ALA A 96 5.71 -2.03 -5.58
N VAL A 97 5.35 -3.23 -6.05
CA VAL A 97 4.03 -3.58 -6.55
C VAL A 97 3.36 -4.51 -5.52
N VAL A 98 2.04 -4.45 -5.40
CA VAL A 98 1.30 -5.17 -4.37
C VAL A 98 0.22 -6.04 -5.00
N GLU A 99 0.19 -7.31 -4.62
CA GLU A 99 -0.92 -8.23 -4.90
C GLU A 99 -1.56 -8.65 -3.60
N THR A 100 -2.87 -8.41 -3.47
CA THR A 100 -3.67 -8.81 -2.31
C THR A 100 -4.46 -10.09 -2.59
N ASN A 101 -4.91 -10.79 -1.55
CA ASN A 101 -5.43 -12.15 -1.64
C ASN A 101 -4.43 -13.08 -2.34
N PHE A 102 -3.16 -12.88 -2.06
CA PHE A 102 -2.06 -13.58 -2.69
C PHE A 102 -2.04 -15.05 -2.26
N ASP A 103 -1.86 -15.92 -3.26
CA ASP A 103 -1.62 -17.33 -3.07
C ASP A 103 -0.24 -17.68 -3.68
N PRO A 104 0.74 -18.13 -2.88
CA PRO A 104 2.07 -18.46 -3.39
C PRO A 104 2.07 -19.60 -4.41
N GLY A 105 1.04 -20.44 -4.45
CA GLY A 105 0.84 -21.46 -5.48
C GLY A 105 0.30 -20.90 -6.81
N HIS A 106 -0.15 -19.63 -6.82
CA HIS A 106 -0.74 -18.97 -7.99
C HIS A 106 -0.21 -17.54 -8.18
N ASP A 107 1.10 -17.37 -8.15
CA ASP A 107 1.83 -16.10 -8.11
C ASP A 107 1.92 -15.33 -9.45
N ARG A 108 1.37 -15.88 -10.51
CA ARG A 108 1.47 -15.34 -11.88
C ARG A 108 1.12 -13.84 -11.97
N ARG A 109 0.12 -13.37 -11.20
CA ARG A 109 -0.30 -11.97 -11.26
C ARG A 109 0.78 -11.05 -10.74
N LEU A 110 1.41 -11.41 -9.61
CA LEU A 110 2.48 -10.62 -9.02
C LEU A 110 3.73 -10.60 -9.92
N ARG A 111 4.07 -11.75 -10.56
CA ARG A 111 5.17 -11.81 -11.52
C ARG A 111 4.91 -10.92 -12.74
N GLN A 112 3.70 -10.91 -13.28
CA GLN A 112 3.33 -10.02 -14.39
C GLN A 112 3.40 -8.53 -14.03
N LEU A 113 3.09 -8.15 -12.78
CA LEU A 113 3.31 -6.79 -12.29
C LEU A 113 4.79 -6.45 -12.26
N LEU A 114 5.64 -7.38 -11.83
CA LEU A 114 7.09 -7.20 -11.77
C LEU A 114 7.75 -7.13 -13.15
N GLU A 115 7.25 -7.87 -14.15
CA GLU A 115 7.69 -7.75 -15.55
C GLU A 115 7.49 -6.31 -16.07
N GLY A 116 6.36 -5.68 -15.72
CA GLY A 116 6.06 -4.29 -16.08
C GLY A 116 6.82 -3.25 -15.24
N SER A 117 7.38 -3.65 -14.11
CA SER A 117 7.98 -2.74 -13.12
C SER A 117 9.44 -3.09 -12.83
N PRO A 118 10.38 -2.94 -13.77
CA PRO A 118 11.76 -3.33 -13.58
C PRO A 118 12.42 -2.62 -12.40
N GLY A 119 13.22 -3.35 -11.61
CA GLY A 119 13.91 -2.83 -10.43
C GLY A 119 13.02 -2.62 -9.20
N LYS A 120 11.77 -3.06 -9.26
CA LYS A 120 10.84 -3.07 -8.13
C LYS A 120 10.78 -4.47 -7.50
N PHE A 121 10.24 -4.55 -6.30
CA PHE A 121 9.93 -5.84 -5.66
C PHE A 121 8.42 -6.02 -5.54
N GLY A 122 7.99 -7.26 -5.48
CA GLY A 122 6.60 -7.63 -5.28
C GLY A 122 6.30 -7.93 -3.83
N LEU A 123 5.15 -7.47 -3.36
CA LEU A 123 4.57 -7.82 -2.07
C LEU A 123 3.31 -8.64 -2.31
N GLY A 124 3.32 -9.90 -1.90
CA GLY A 124 2.16 -10.80 -1.90
C GLY A 124 1.54 -10.85 -0.51
N ILE A 125 0.35 -10.28 -0.34
CA ILE A 125 -0.37 -10.22 0.93
C ILE A 125 -1.57 -11.15 0.86
N PRO A 126 -1.55 -12.33 1.52
CA PRO A 126 -2.70 -13.23 1.61
C PRO A 126 -3.90 -12.58 2.30
N ALA A 127 -5.07 -13.20 2.19
CA ALA A 127 -6.31 -12.70 2.77
C ALA A 127 -6.23 -12.49 4.30
N GLU A 128 -5.43 -13.31 4.98
CA GLU A 128 -5.25 -13.29 6.43
C GLU A 128 -3.94 -12.59 6.85
N GLY A 129 -3.22 -11.99 5.87
CA GLY A 129 -1.96 -11.31 6.10
C GLY A 129 -2.11 -9.80 6.18
N ALA A 130 -1.21 -9.17 6.93
CA ALA A 130 -1.01 -7.74 6.91
C ALA A 130 0.49 -7.41 6.99
N LEU A 131 0.88 -6.27 6.43
CA LEU A 131 2.24 -5.78 6.46
C LEU A 131 2.24 -4.33 6.96
N LEU A 132 2.92 -4.09 8.04
CA LEU A 132 3.21 -2.76 8.56
C LEU A 132 4.58 -2.35 8.01
N LEU A 133 4.63 -1.20 7.37
CA LEU A 133 5.86 -0.62 6.83
C LEU A 133 6.16 0.64 7.63
N GLY A 134 7.30 0.65 8.27
CA GLY A 134 7.79 1.78 9.04
C GLY A 134 8.84 2.60 8.27
N PRO A 135 9.37 3.66 8.90
CA PRO A 135 10.45 4.45 8.36
C PRO A 135 11.72 3.60 8.17
N GLU A 136 12.59 4.04 7.25
CA GLU A 136 13.88 3.38 6.96
C GLU A 136 13.79 1.92 6.49
N GLY A 137 12.59 1.50 6.03
CA GLY A 137 12.36 0.15 5.52
C GLY A 137 12.16 -0.90 6.60
N THR A 138 11.91 -0.50 7.83
CA THR A 138 11.45 -1.42 8.88
C THR A 138 10.10 -2.00 8.52
N PHE A 139 9.86 -3.24 8.88
CA PHE A 139 8.56 -3.88 8.64
C PHE A 139 8.20 -4.83 9.78
N GLU A 140 6.90 -5.05 9.92
CA GLU A 140 6.30 -6.06 10.79
C GLU A 140 5.22 -6.78 9.98
N ALA A 141 5.26 -8.11 9.95
CA ALA A 141 4.27 -8.92 9.26
C ALA A 141 3.30 -9.54 10.26
N VAL A 142 2.02 -9.44 9.97
CA VAL A 142 0.98 -10.19 10.69
C VAL A 142 0.52 -11.32 9.78
N GLY A 143 0.64 -12.55 10.24
CA GLY A 143 0.51 -13.72 9.38
C GLY A 143 1.70 -13.86 8.42
N THR A 144 1.52 -14.65 7.37
CA THR A 144 2.57 -14.83 6.36
C THR A 144 2.35 -13.83 5.22
N VAL A 145 3.35 -13.01 4.96
CA VAL A 145 3.43 -12.11 3.81
C VAL A 145 4.60 -12.57 2.95
N PHE A 146 4.56 -12.33 1.65
CA PHE A 146 5.58 -12.80 0.73
C PHE A 146 6.23 -11.65 -0.03
N ARG A 147 7.49 -11.83 -0.37
CA ARG A 147 8.28 -10.94 -1.20
C ARG A 147 8.83 -11.66 -2.41
N LEU A 148 8.86 -10.96 -3.55
CA LEU A 148 9.56 -11.35 -4.76
C LEU A 148 10.51 -10.21 -5.16
N SER A 149 11.79 -10.50 -5.29
CA SER A 149 12.80 -9.49 -5.66
C SER A 149 12.84 -9.22 -7.18
N GLY A 150 12.10 -9.98 -7.97
CA GLY A 150 11.97 -9.85 -9.43
C GLY A 150 11.01 -10.87 -10.00
N PRO A 151 10.69 -10.79 -11.30
CA PRO A 151 9.69 -11.68 -11.93
C PRO A 151 10.10 -13.16 -11.95
N GLU A 152 11.41 -13.45 -11.95
CA GLU A 152 11.95 -14.82 -11.94
C GLU A 152 12.52 -15.25 -10.58
N ALA A 153 12.40 -14.36 -9.56
CA ALA A 153 12.92 -14.66 -8.23
C ALA A 153 12.04 -15.69 -7.49
N ASP A 154 12.64 -16.38 -6.54
CA ASP A 154 11.90 -17.23 -5.63
C ASP A 154 10.97 -16.39 -4.73
N ILE A 155 9.89 -17.03 -4.28
CA ILE A 155 8.96 -16.44 -3.32
C ILE A 155 9.58 -16.58 -1.94
N GLU A 156 9.85 -15.45 -1.29
CA GLU A 156 10.42 -15.40 0.05
C GLU A 156 9.32 -15.01 1.06
N PRO A 157 9.07 -15.80 2.12
CA PRO A 157 8.21 -15.34 3.20
C PRO A 157 8.90 -14.20 3.96
N LEU A 158 8.18 -13.11 4.16
CA LEU A 158 8.57 -12.08 5.12
C LEU A 158 8.12 -12.56 6.50
N VAL A 159 9.08 -12.93 7.33
CA VAL A 159 8.86 -13.25 8.73
C VAL A 159 9.48 -12.12 9.56
N ASP A 160 8.83 -11.75 10.66
CA ASP A 160 9.46 -10.85 11.62
C ASP A 160 10.77 -11.49 12.08
N GLU A 161 11.91 -10.85 11.82
CA GLU A 161 13.09 -11.17 12.57
C GLU A 161 12.79 -10.76 14.03
N PRO A 162 12.82 -11.71 14.98
CA PRO A 162 12.69 -11.34 16.38
C PRO A 162 13.77 -10.30 16.67
N ALA A 163 13.37 -9.15 17.19
CA ALA A 163 14.30 -8.10 17.58
C ALA A 163 15.43 -8.76 18.36
N ALA A 164 16.67 -8.65 17.86
CA ALA A 164 17.82 -9.25 18.50
C ALA A 164 17.81 -8.83 19.97
N ASP A 165 17.74 -9.81 20.87
CA ASP A 165 17.75 -9.60 22.30
C ASP A 165 18.89 -8.62 22.63
N THR A 166 18.55 -7.39 22.91
CA THR A 166 19.49 -6.40 23.41
C THR A 166 19.83 -6.88 24.82
N PRO A 167 21.07 -7.34 25.09
CA PRO A 167 21.41 -7.79 26.44
C PRO A 167 21.15 -6.63 27.39
N ALA A 168 20.39 -6.92 28.45
CA ALA A 168 20.14 -5.99 29.53
C ALA A 168 21.45 -5.43 30.07
N PRO A 169 21.56 -4.10 30.27
CA PRO A 169 22.75 -3.52 30.86
C PRO A 169 22.90 -4.09 32.28
N GLY A 170 24.02 -4.79 32.51
CA GLY A 170 24.45 -5.32 33.82
C GLY A 170 24.84 -4.21 34.80
#